data_478bcd712a4de91d2627a2846d25d29c
#
_entry.id   478bcd712a4de91d2627a2846d25d29c
#
_cell.length_a   1.000
_cell.length_b   1.000
_cell.length_c   1.000
_cell.angle_alpha   90.00
_cell.angle_beta   90.00
_cell.angle_gamma   90.00
#
_symmetry.space_group_name_H-M   'P 1'
#
loop_
_entity.id
_entity.type
_entity.pdbx_description
1 polymer ?
#
loop_
_entity_poly.entity_id
_entity_poly.type
_entity_poly.pdbx_seq_one_letter_code
_entity_poly.pdbx_strand_id
1 'polypeptide(L)'
;MNPISANSTLLIKQLISKYNLNYLVDDRWNYASKVKANTPIIKQIDPGKLAKRVPLNTITNPIKIILLNIPDRIKNFVANVLTDKKDLSVVEHTGENDIDITSVGINKYSTLRKYTSDKYCAFGNDSNDLELLAHAEKSIWVGGKNKELKKLNLNPDIICRANNFDVANVINNLI
;
A
#
# COMPACT_ATOMS: atom_id res chain seq x y z
N MET A 1 -15.21 2.09 3.35
CA MET A 1 -14.09 1.84 2.39
C MET A 1 -14.53 2.35 1.03
N ASN A 2 -13.64 3.01 0.29
CA ASN A 2 -13.94 3.48 -1.05
C ASN A 2 -13.36 2.47 -2.04
N PRO A 3 -14.19 1.74 -2.78
CA PRO A 3 -13.70 0.81 -3.79
C PRO A 3 -13.07 1.56 -4.97
N ILE A 4 -12.22 0.87 -5.71
CA ILE A 4 -11.73 1.32 -7.01
C ILE A 4 -12.94 1.41 -7.96
N SER A 5 -12.98 2.45 -8.79
CA SER A 5 -14.10 2.65 -9.72
C SER A 5 -14.29 1.47 -10.68
N ALA A 6 -15.51 1.27 -11.17
CA ALA A 6 -15.82 0.19 -12.10
C ALA A 6 -14.98 0.29 -13.39
N ASN A 7 -14.78 1.51 -13.92
CA ASN A 7 -13.98 1.73 -15.13
C ASN A 7 -12.50 1.38 -14.92
N SER A 8 -11.90 1.81 -13.81
CA SER A 8 -10.53 1.49 -13.49
C SER A 8 -10.35 0.01 -13.14
N THR A 9 -11.32 -0.59 -12.45
CA THR A 9 -11.33 -2.03 -12.21
C THR A 9 -11.34 -2.83 -13.52
N LEU A 10 -12.17 -2.44 -14.49
CA LEU A 10 -12.22 -3.10 -15.80
C LEU A 10 -10.88 -2.97 -16.54
N LEU A 11 -10.31 -1.76 -16.58
CA LEU A 11 -9.00 -1.52 -17.19
C LEU A 11 -7.91 -2.42 -16.56
N ILE A 12 -7.85 -2.49 -15.24
CA ILE A 12 -6.85 -3.32 -14.55
C ILE A 12 -7.04 -4.80 -14.88
N LYS A 13 -8.29 -5.29 -14.90
CA LYS A 13 -8.58 -6.68 -15.31
C LYS A 13 -8.16 -6.95 -16.77
N GLN A 14 -8.34 -5.99 -17.66
CA GLN A 14 -7.87 -6.08 -19.05
C GLN A 14 -6.33 -6.16 -19.13
N LEU A 15 -5.61 -5.33 -18.36
CA LEU A 15 -4.14 -5.40 -18.26
C LEU A 15 -3.68 -6.75 -17.72
N ILE A 16 -4.31 -7.24 -16.65
CA ILE A 16 -4.02 -8.56 -16.07
C ILE A 16 -4.17 -9.66 -17.13
N SER A 17 -5.27 -9.65 -17.86
CA SER A 17 -5.56 -10.65 -18.90
C SER A 17 -4.59 -10.55 -20.08
N LYS A 18 -4.42 -9.32 -20.63
CA LYS A 18 -3.60 -9.08 -21.82
C LYS A 18 -2.12 -9.44 -21.62
N TYR A 19 -1.58 -9.12 -20.44
CA TYR A 19 -0.16 -9.34 -20.14
C TYR A 19 0.08 -10.54 -19.23
N ASN A 20 -0.97 -11.32 -18.94
CA ASN A 20 -0.90 -12.50 -18.09
C ASN A 20 -0.26 -12.24 -16.72
N LEU A 21 -0.56 -11.07 -16.11
CA LEU A 21 0.05 -10.62 -14.87
C LEU A 21 -0.34 -11.49 -13.67
N ASN A 22 0.56 -11.58 -12.70
CA ASN A 22 0.23 -12.08 -11.38
C ASN A 22 -0.45 -10.97 -10.59
N TYR A 23 -1.44 -11.34 -9.79
CA TYR A 23 -2.23 -10.37 -9.04
C TYR A 23 -2.71 -10.91 -7.71
N LEU A 24 -3.01 -9.98 -6.84
CA LEU A 24 -3.84 -10.13 -5.66
C LEU A 24 -4.86 -8.99 -5.67
N VAL A 25 -6.13 -9.31 -5.62
CA VAL A 25 -7.24 -8.36 -5.60
C VAL A 25 -8.04 -8.59 -4.34
N ASP A 26 -8.12 -7.56 -3.51
CA ASP A 26 -8.83 -7.58 -2.25
C ASP A 26 -10.18 -6.87 -2.37
N ASP A 27 -11.23 -7.49 -1.84
CA ASP A 27 -12.58 -6.99 -1.69
C ASP A 27 -12.96 -7.05 -0.19
N ARG A 28 -14.16 -6.71 0.19
CA ARG A 28 -14.57 -6.63 1.61
C ARG A 28 -14.37 -7.92 2.39
N TRP A 29 -14.73 -9.06 1.79
CA TRP A 29 -14.74 -10.38 2.42
C TRP A 29 -14.09 -11.46 1.58
N ASN A 30 -13.81 -11.15 0.33
CA ASN A 30 -13.29 -12.10 -0.63
C ASN A 30 -12.00 -11.55 -1.25
N TYR A 31 -11.20 -12.42 -1.80
CA TYR A 31 -10.06 -12.01 -2.59
C TYR A 31 -9.94 -12.88 -3.86
N ALA A 32 -9.33 -12.33 -4.89
CA ALA A 32 -8.92 -13.08 -6.06
C ALA A 32 -7.40 -13.02 -6.20
N SER A 33 -6.76 -14.13 -6.53
CA SER A 33 -5.32 -14.12 -6.71
C SER A 33 -4.87 -15.12 -7.77
N LYS A 34 -3.76 -14.80 -8.44
CA LYS A 34 -3.04 -15.69 -9.34
C LYS A 34 -1.71 -16.15 -8.75
N VAL A 35 -1.45 -15.88 -7.48
CA VAL A 35 -0.26 -16.35 -6.77
C VAL A 35 -0.54 -17.63 -5.98
N LYS A 36 0.51 -18.35 -5.61
CA LYS A 36 0.40 -19.56 -4.80
C LYS A 36 -0.14 -19.23 -3.41
N ALA A 37 -0.98 -20.10 -2.86
CA ALA A 37 -1.63 -19.90 -1.56
C ALA A 37 -0.65 -19.73 -0.37
N ASN A 38 0.57 -20.23 -0.47
CA ASN A 38 1.61 -20.10 0.56
C ASN A 38 2.49 -18.85 0.39
N THR A 39 2.20 -17.98 -0.57
CA THR A 39 2.93 -16.73 -0.77
C THR A 39 2.78 -15.84 0.47
N PRO A 40 3.86 -15.20 0.98
CA PRO A 40 3.82 -14.39 2.19
C PRO A 40 2.73 -13.32 2.18
N ILE A 41 2.48 -12.67 1.04
CA ILE A 41 1.45 -11.65 0.88
C ILE A 41 0.03 -12.17 1.18
N ILE A 42 -0.28 -13.41 0.85
CA ILE A 42 -1.59 -14.02 1.18
C ILE A 42 -1.75 -14.16 2.70
N LYS A 43 -0.67 -14.53 3.41
CA LYS A 43 -0.67 -14.63 4.86
C LYS A 43 -0.84 -13.26 5.55
N GLN A 44 -0.38 -12.18 4.91
CA GLN A 44 -0.54 -10.83 5.43
C GLN A 44 -1.97 -10.31 5.26
N ILE A 45 -2.62 -10.64 4.14
CA ILE A 45 -3.97 -10.17 3.84
C ILE A 45 -5.04 -10.94 4.60
N ASP A 46 -4.87 -12.25 4.74
CA ASP A 46 -5.82 -13.12 5.43
C ASP A 46 -5.10 -14.04 6.44
N PRO A 47 -4.53 -13.46 7.53
CA PRO A 47 -3.81 -14.24 8.54
C PRO A 47 -4.71 -15.26 9.23
N GLY A 48 -5.99 -14.94 9.38
CA GLY A 48 -7.00 -15.80 10.02
C GLY A 48 -7.62 -16.84 9.08
N LYS A 49 -7.31 -16.81 7.78
CA LYS A 49 -7.93 -17.66 6.74
C LYS A 49 -9.47 -17.57 6.75
N LEU A 50 -9.98 -16.37 6.98
CA LEU A 50 -11.42 -16.10 7.05
C LEU A 50 -11.99 -15.65 5.71
N ALA A 51 -11.15 -15.12 4.82
CA ALA A 51 -11.55 -14.65 3.51
C ALA A 51 -11.69 -15.82 2.52
N LYS A 52 -12.63 -15.67 1.59
CA LYS A 52 -12.85 -16.66 0.53
C LYS A 52 -12.15 -16.24 -0.75
N ARG A 53 -11.32 -17.13 -1.30
CA ARG A 53 -10.76 -16.97 -2.63
C ARG A 53 -11.83 -17.20 -3.69
N VAL A 54 -12.01 -16.22 -4.59
CA VAL A 54 -13.01 -16.27 -5.64
C VAL A 54 -12.37 -15.98 -7.02
N PRO A 55 -13.03 -16.31 -8.14
CA PRO A 55 -12.56 -15.91 -9.46
C PRO A 55 -12.48 -14.40 -9.63
N LEU A 56 -11.47 -13.89 -10.35
CA LEU A 56 -11.26 -12.45 -10.56
C LEU A 56 -12.47 -11.73 -11.19
N ASN A 57 -13.19 -12.39 -12.09
CA ASN A 57 -14.36 -11.83 -12.76
C ASN A 57 -15.52 -11.55 -11.80
N THR A 58 -15.60 -12.23 -10.66
CA THR A 58 -16.66 -12.04 -9.66
C THR A 58 -16.43 -10.84 -8.73
N ILE A 59 -15.19 -10.34 -8.64
CA ILE A 59 -14.88 -9.13 -7.88
C ILE A 59 -15.36 -7.91 -8.65
N THR A 60 -16.28 -7.15 -8.09
CA THR A 60 -16.84 -5.94 -8.72
C THR A 60 -16.41 -4.64 -8.05
N ASN A 61 -16.08 -4.67 -6.77
CA ASN A 61 -15.77 -3.49 -5.98
C ASN A 61 -14.45 -3.68 -5.20
N PRO A 62 -13.32 -3.89 -5.89
CA PRO A 62 -12.06 -4.10 -5.22
C PRO A 62 -11.64 -2.86 -4.43
N ILE A 63 -11.08 -3.07 -3.25
CA ILE A 63 -10.56 -2.00 -2.38
C ILE A 63 -9.06 -1.81 -2.55
N LYS A 64 -8.36 -2.89 -2.90
CA LYS A 64 -6.93 -2.88 -3.22
C LYS A 64 -6.63 -3.92 -4.30
N ILE A 65 -5.74 -3.56 -5.21
CA ILE A 65 -5.18 -4.48 -6.21
C ILE A 65 -3.67 -4.38 -6.13
N ILE A 66 -2.99 -5.52 -6.07
CA ILE A 66 -1.55 -5.62 -6.15
C ILE A 66 -1.21 -6.41 -7.41
N LEU A 67 -0.44 -5.81 -8.30
CA LEU A 67 0.18 -6.49 -9.43
C LEU A 67 1.57 -6.92 -9.02
N LEU A 68 1.90 -8.20 -9.22
CA LEU A 68 3.06 -8.84 -8.63
C LEU A 68 4.01 -9.34 -9.71
N ASN A 69 5.33 -9.15 -9.47
CA ASN A 69 6.38 -9.64 -10.36
C ASN A 69 6.14 -9.25 -11.83
N ILE A 70 5.83 -7.98 -12.08
CA ILE A 70 5.58 -7.46 -13.43
C ILE A 70 6.89 -7.56 -14.24
N PRO A 71 6.89 -8.15 -15.45
CA PRO A 71 8.07 -8.18 -16.27
C PRO A 71 8.61 -6.76 -16.57
N ASP A 72 9.93 -6.53 -16.42
CA ASP A 72 10.58 -5.21 -16.58
C ASP A 72 10.20 -4.53 -17.90
N ARG A 73 10.11 -5.32 -18.98
CA ARG A 73 9.77 -4.81 -20.33
C ARG A 73 8.41 -4.10 -20.43
N ILE A 74 7.49 -4.36 -19.50
CA ILE A 74 6.14 -3.79 -19.51
C ILE A 74 5.81 -3.00 -18.25
N LYS A 75 6.68 -3.03 -17.23
CA LYS A 75 6.43 -2.38 -15.93
C LYS A 75 6.12 -0.89 -16.11
N ASN A 76 7.01 -0.16 -16.79
CA ASN A 76 6.81 1.28 -17.02
C ASN A 76 5.54 1.58 -17.81
N PHE A 77 5.21 0.76 -18.81
CA PHE A 77 3.97 0.91 -19.56
C PHE A 77 2.74 0.73 -18.65
N VAL A 78 2.73 -0.34 -17.86
CA VAL A 78 1.59 -0.63 -16.94
C VAL A 78 1.48 0.48 -15.90
N ALA A 79 2.59 0.90 -15.28
CA ALA A 79 2.61 1.98 -14.30
C ALA A 79 2.07 3.29 -14.89
N ASN A 80 2.53 3.71 -16.06
CA ASN A 80 2.06 4.93 -16.72
C ASN A 80 0.56 4.89 -17.02
N VAL A 81 0.06 3.79 -17.59
CA VAL A 81 -1.37 3.62 -17.89
C VAL A 81 -2.23 3.76 -16.64
N LEU A 82 -1.74 3.27 -15.50
CA LEU A 82 -2.47 3.33 -14.22
C LEU A 82 -2.35 4.72 -13.56
N THR A 83 -1.17 5.33 -13.60
CA THR A 83 -0.92 6.66 -13.01
C THR A 83 -1.68 7.77 -13.73
N ASP A 84 -1.93 7.61 -15.03
CA ASP A 84 -2.77 8.54 -15.81
C ASP A 84 -4.25 8.56 -15.35
N LYS A 85 -4.68 7.62 -14.52
CA LYS A 85 -6.03 7.58 -13.97
C LYS A 85 -6.14 8.44 -12.72
N LYS A 86 -6.91 9.51 -12.80
CA LYS A 86 -7.09 10.48 -11.70
C LYS A 86 -7.81 9.89 -10.48
N ASP A 87 -8.50 8.78 -10.63
CA ASP A 87 -9.24 8.08 -9.57
C ASP A 87 -8.43 6.97 -8.88
N LEU A 88 -7.18 6.74 -9.32
CA LEU A 88 -6.28 5.75 -8.74
C LEU A 88 -5.14 6.41 -7.96
N SER A 89 -4.77 5.76 -6.86
CA SER A 89 -3.48 5.92 -6.19
C SER A 89 -2.62 4.71 -6.54
N VAL A 90 -1.48 4.96 -7.18
CA VAL A 90 -0.57 3.93 -7.70
C VAL A 90 0.77 4.08 -7.00
N VAL A 91 1.24 3.02 -6.35
CA VAL A 91 2.52 2.99 -5.64
C VAL A 91 3.39 1.89 -6.21
N GLU A 92 4.55 2.26 -6.75
CA GLU A 92 5.56 1.31 -7.20
C GLU A 92 6.55 1.03 -6.06
N HIS A 93 6.80 -0.24 -5.77
CA HIS A 93 7.78 -0.62 -4.76
C HIS A 93 9.20 -0.62 -5.35
N THR A 94 10.09 0.09 -4.65
CA THR A 94 11.51 0.19 -5.05
C THR A 94 12.21 -1.15 -4.78
N GLY A 95 12.82 -1.72 -5.83
CA GLY A 95 13.52 -3.03 -5.72
C GLY A 95 12.64 -4.25 -5.92
N GLU A 96 11.33 -4.06 -6.05
CA GLU A 96 10.36 -5.10 -6.40
C GLU A 96 9.66 -4.70 -7.70
N ASN A 97 9.21 -5.69 -8.46
CA ASN A 97 8.43 -5.43 -9.67
C ASN A 97 6.93 -5.49 -9.39
N ASP A 98 6.54 -4.88 -8.27
CA ASP A 98 5.19 -4.87 -7.77
C ASP A 98 4.59 -3.45 -7.84
N ILE A 99 3.28 -3.39 -8.04
CA ILE A 99 2.51 -2.14 -8.07
C ILE A 99 1.28 -2.31 -7.17
N ASP A 100 1.15 -1.47 -6.16
CA ASP A 100 -0.03 -1.34 -5.32
C ASP A 100 -0.99 -0.30 -5.89
N ILE A 101 -2.27 -0.65 -5.99
CA ILE A 101 -3.32 0.19 -6.56
C ILE A 101 -4.49 0.27 -5.58
N THR A 102 -4.88 1.50 -5.26
CA THR A 102 -6.07 1.80 -4.45
C THR A 102 -6.86 2.95 -5.08
N SER A 103 -8.04 3.25 -4.58
CA SER A 103 -8.75 4.47 -4.95
C SER A 103 -7.99 5.70 -4.45
N VAL A 104 -8.00 6.78 -5.24
CA VAL A 104 -7.36 8.05 -4.86
C VAL A 104 -7.89 8.58 -3.53
N GLY A 105 -7.04 9.29 -2.77
CA GLY A 105 -7.39 9.89 -1.47
C GLY A 105 -7.49 8.89 -0.33
N ILE A 106 -7.17 7.62 -0.55
CA ILE A 106 -7.03 6.61 0.50
C ILE A 106 -5.57 6.48 0.86
N ASN A 107 -5.21 7.01 2.02
CA ASN A 107 -3.92 6.83 2.65
C ASN A 107 -4.11 6.63 4.17
N LYS A 108 -3.03 6.35 4.89
CA LYS A 108 -3.08 6.11 6.34
C LYS A 108 -3.62 7.33 7.10
N TYR A 109 -3.24 8.55 6.70
CA TYR A 109 -3.72 9.78 7.31
C TYR A 109 -5.22 10.00 7.06
N SER A 110 -5.67 9.97 5.80
CA SER A 110 -7.08 10.16 5.47
C SER A 110 -7.98 9.11 6.13
N THR A 111 -7.45 7.90 6.34
CA THR A 111 -8.15 6.84 7.06
C THR A 111 -8.23 7.12 8.55
N LEU A 112 -7.12 7.52 9.19
CA LEU A 112 -7.09 7.89 10.61
C LEU A 112 -8.08 9.01 10.91
N ARG A 113 -8.15 10.03 10.06
CA ARG A 113 -9.03 11.20 10.24
C ARG A 113 -10.53 10.89 10.16
N LYS A 114 -10.91 9.70 9.70
CA LYS A 114 -12.30 9.23 9.79
C LYS A 114 -12.71 8.77 11.19
N TYR A 115 -11.73 8.48 12.05
CA TYR A 115 -11.96 7.92 13.38
C TYR A 115 -11.60 8.89 14.51
N THR A 116 -10.67 9.80 14.28
CA THR A 116 -10.27 10.79 15.28
C THR A 116 -9.82 12.11 14.66
N SER A 117 -10.11 13.19 15.33
CA SER A 117 -9.56 14.53 15.09
C SER A 117 -8.39 14.88 16.01
N ASP A 118 -8.08 14.00 16.97
CA ASP A 118 -7.04 14.26 17.98
C ASP A 118 -5.65 14.35 17.37
N LYS A 119 -4.77 15.00 18.11
CA LYS A 119 -3.33 14.98 17.83
C LYS A 119 -2.78 13.56 18.03
N TYR A 120 -1.77 13.20 17.27
CA TYR A 120 -1.20 11.86 17.33
C TYR A 120 0.30 11.86 17.05
N CYS A 121 0.97 10.84 17.56
CA CYS A 121 2.34 10.51 17.19
C CYS A 121 2.31 9.44 16.08
N ALA A 122 3.15 9.60 15.06
CA ALA A 122 3.20 8.66 13.95
C ALA A 122 4.57 8.02 13.82
N PHE A 123 4.57 6.72 13.64
CA PHE A 123 5.74 5.94 13.23
C PHE A 123 5.58 5.51 11.79
N GLY A 124 6.62 5.64 10.98
CA GLY A 124 6.62 5.27 9.59
C GLY A 124 8.00 4.88 9.09
N ASN A 125 8.05 4.08 8.04
CA ASN A 125 9.30 3.59 7.46
C ASN A 125 9.30 3.57 5.92
N ASP A 126 8.21 3.95 5.28
CA ASP A 126 8.04 3.85 3.82
C ASP A 126 7.29 5.07 3.26
N SER A 127 7.30 5.20 1.95
CA SER A 127 6.63 6.27 1.20
C SER A 127 5.13 6.37 1.47
N ASN A 128 4.47 5.26 1.77
CA ASN A 128 3.04 5.21 2.11
C ASN A 128 2.71 5.80 3.51
N ASP A 129 3.73 6.15 4.31
CA ASP A 129 3.59 6.77 5.63
C ASP A 129 3.72 8.31 5.58
N LEU A 130 4.12 8.88 4.44
CA LEU A 130 4.47 10.29 4.33
C LEU A 130 3.36 11.22 4.80
N GLU A 131 2.15 11.04 4.31
CA GLU A 131 1.00 11.86 4.69
C GLU A 131 0.69 11.72 6.19
N LEU A 132 0.81 10.51 6.74
CA LEU A 132 0.59 10.26 8.15
C LEU A 132 1.65 10.97 9.01
N LEU A 133 2.91 10.92 8.60
CA LEU A 133 4.03 11.57 9.29
C LEU A 133 3.96 13.09 9.17
N ALA A 134 3.61 13.62 8.00
CA ALA A 134 3.55 15.06 7.74
C ALA A 134 2.50 15.79 8.57
N HIS A 135 1.44 15.08 8.99
CA HIS A 135 0.35 15.65 9.79
C HIS A 135 0.37 15.22 11.26
N ALA A 136 1.38 14.49 11.68
CA ALA A 136 1.56 14.09 13.08
C ALA A 136 2.04 15.26 13.93
N GLU A 137 1.66 15.28 15.21
CA GLU A 137 2.24 16.19 16.21
C GLU A 137 3.71 15.82 16.50
N LYS A 138 3.99 14.52 16.48
CA LYS A 138 5.35 13.95 16.52
C LYS A 138 5.48 12.89 15.45
N SER A 139 6.43 13.09 14.55
CA SER A 139 6.74 12.20 13.45
C SER A 139 8.03 11.41 13.74
N ILE A 140 7.94 10.09 13.68
CA ILE A 140 9.06 9.19 13.97
C ILE A 140 9.35 8.33 12.73
N TRP A 141 10.55 8.50 12.17
CA TRP A 141 11.03 7.64 11.10
C TRP A 141 11.78 6.45 11.65
N VAL A 142 11.35 5.25 11.26
CA VAL A 142 11.94 3.98 11.66
C VAL A 142 12.75 3.41 10.50
N GLY A 143 14.07 3.32 10.63
CA GLY A 143 14.94 2.82 9.56
C GLY A 143 16.28 3.53 9.45
N GLY A 144 16.54 4.49 10.35
CA GLY A 144 17.78 5.28 10.36
C GLY A 144 17.81 6.35 9.25
N LYS A 145 18.91 7.11 9.20
CA LYS A 145 19.14 8.11 8.16
C LYS A 145 19.52 7.39 6.86
N ASN A 146 18.63 7.34 5.90
CA ASN A 146 18.89 6.72 4.62
C ASN A 146 18.66 7.69 3.45
N LYS A 147 19.02 7.24 2.25
CA LYS A 147 18.82 8.03 1.02
C LYS A 147 17.33 8.28 0.72
N GLU A 148 16.44 7.47 1.27
CA GLU A 148 14.99 7.56 1.05
C GLU A 148 14.40 8.80 1.70
N LEU A 149 14.78 9.14 2.94
CA LEU A 149 14.37 10.40 3.58
C LEU A 149 14.70 11.64 2.75
N LYS A 150 15.89 11.64 2.12
CA LYS A 150 16.29 12.73 1.23
C LYS A 150 15.45 12.79 -0.05
N LYS A 151 15.15 11.63 -0.62
CA LYS A 151 14.30 11.55 -1.83
C LYS A 151 12.87 11.98 -1.54
N LEU A 152 12.37 11.67 -0.34
CA LEU A 152 11.00 11.95 0.08
C LEU A 152 10.83 13.38 0.63
N ASN A 153 11.93 14.15 0.75
CA ASN A 153 11.94 15.50 1.33
C ASN A 153 11.23 15.58 2.71
N LEU A 154 11.37 14.52 3.50
CA LEU A 154 10.75 14.38 4.82
C LEU A 154 11.78 14.72 5.90
N ASN A 155 11.40 15.62 6.82
CA ASN A 155 12.17 15.96 8.02
C ASN A 155 11.39 15.50 9.26
N PRO A 156 11.52 14.22 9.66
CA PRO A 156 10.83 13.72 10.86
C PRO A 156 11.43 14.32 12.12
N ASP A 157 10.62 14.47 13.18
CA ASP A 157 11.10 14.98 14.48
C ASP A 157 12.11 14.04 15.12
N ILE A 158 11.92 12.73 14.95
CA ILE A 158 12.79 11.69 15.50
C ILE A 158 13.11 10.67 14.40
N ILE A 159 14.38 10.20 14.41
CA ILE A 159 14.82 9.07 13.58
C ILE A 159 15.37 8.00 14.50
N CYS A 160 14.85 6.77 14.40
CA CYS A 160 15.35 5.63 15.16
C CYS A 160 15.67 4.44 14.23
N ARG A 161 16.47 3.50 14.74
CA ARG A 161 16.76 2.26 14.01
C ARG A 161 15.55 1.33 14.03
N ALA A 162 15.45 0.48 13.00
CA ALA A 162 14.38 -0.53 12.90
C ALA A 162 14.69 -1.75 13.80
N ASN A 163 14.70 -1.55 15.10
CA ASN A 163 14.82 -2.62 16.10
C ASN A 163 13.94 -2.31 17.31
N ASN A 164 13.55 -3.34 18.03
CA ASN A 164 12.59 -3.24 19.14
C ASN A 164 13.09 -2.34 20.27
N PHE A 165 14.39 -2.33 20.56
CA PHE A 165 14.95 -1.54 21.65
C PHE A 165 14.88 -0.04 21.36
N ASP A 166 15.32 0.40 20.16
CA ASP A 166 15.31 1.81 19.78
C ASP A 166 13.87 2.34 19.67
N VAL A 167 12.95 1.55 19.09
CA VAL A 167 11.54 1.92 19.01
C VAL A 167 10.90 2.03 20.40
N ALA A 168 11.15 1.08 21.29
CA ALA A 168 10.65 1.12 22.68
C ALA A 168 11.18 2.34 23.44
N ASN A 169 12.47 2.68 23.28
CA ASN A 169 13.04 3.88 23.89
C ASN A 169 12.38 5.16 23.41
N VAL A 170 12.08 5.27 22.11
CA VAL A 170 11.34 6.43 21.59
C VAL A 170 9.96 6.50 22.21
N ILE A 171 9.21 5.39 22.27
CA ILE A 171 7.87 5.36 22.88
C ILE A 171 7.92 5.81 24.34
N ASN A 172 8.86 5.29 25.13
CA ASN A 172 9.00 5.64 26.54
C ASN A 172 9.32 7.13 26.78
N ASN A 173 9.93 7.80 25.80
CA ASN A 173 10.25 9.23 25.87
C ASN A 173 9.13 10.13 25.32
N LEU A 174 8.07 9.57 24.76
CA LEU A 174 6.90 10.30 24.28
C LEU A 174 5.78 10.42 25.34
N ILE A 175 5.85 9.58 26.36
CA ILE A 175 4.91 9.53 27.50
C ILE A 175 5.48 10.37 28.64
#